data_1d18c9f61089372ab1d5ac86f1e0c584
#
_entry.id   1d18c9f61089372ab1d5ac86f1e0c584
#
_cell.length_a   1.000
_cell.length_b   1.000
_cell.length_c   1.000
_cell.angle_alpha   90.00
_cell.angle_beta   90.00
_cell.angle_gamma   90.00
#
_symmetry.space_group_name_H-M   'P 1'
#
loop_
_entity.id
_entity.type
_entity.pdbx_description
1 polymer ?
#
loop_
_entity_poly.entity_id
_entity_poly.type
_entity_poly.pdbx_seq_one_letter_code
_entity_poly.pdbx_strand_id
1 'polypeptide(L)'
;MIRQNIYLERAHGWRVTCYFAVTHYEVEEIMQRLIEVGCESDNLQTAYDNLCSDSLNTGLCYSGNGESVLVISCASSPAQFLNSLVHELHHMASHIASALGYDQKGEDVCYIAGEAAENMYPVASKFLCEHCRKH
;
A
#
# COMPACT_ATOMS: atom_id res chain seq x y z
N MET A 1 -6.11 5.74 -12.07
CA MET A 1 -5.68 4.76 -11.04
C MET A 1 -4.99 3.57 -11.71
N ILE A 2 -3.92 3.08 -11.10
CA ILE A 2 -3.24 1.86 -11.54
C ILE A 2 -3.34 0.86 -10.40
N ARG A 3 -3.80 -0.35 -10.71
CA ARG A 3 -3.89 -1.45 -9.76
C ARG A 3 -2.80 -2.49 -10.06
N GLN A 4 -2.12 -2.95 -9.02
CA GLN A 4 -1.09 -3.99 -9.14
C GLN A 4 -1.28 -5.01 -8.03
N ASN A 5 -1.16 -6.29 -8.38
CA ASN A 5 -1.18 -7.38 -7.39
C ASN A 5 0.22 -7.96 -7.30
N ILE A 6 0.73 -8.10 -6.08
CA ILE A 6 2.02 -8.75 -5.83
C ILE A 6 1.86 -9.84 -4.78
N TYR A 7 2.81 -10.76 -4.77
CA TYR A 7 2.87 -11.85 -3.80
C TYR A 7 4.24 -11.82 -3.13
N LEU A 8 4.26 -11.96 -1.81
CA LEU A 8 5.49 -11.90 -1.04
C LEU A 8 5.92 -13.31 -0.64
N GLU A 9 6.95 -13.83 -1.30
CA GLU A 9 7.46 -15.18 -1.03
C GLU A 9 7.99 -15.27 0.40
N ARG A 10 8.65 -14.23 0.89
CA ARG A 10 9.21 -14.19 2.24
C ARG A 10 8.13 -14.15 3.32
N ALA A 11 6.88 -13.93 2.93
CA ALA A 11 5.72 -13.93 3.82
C ALA A 11 4.72 -15.02 3.42
N HIS A 12 5.21 -16.16 2.96
CA HIS A 12 4.42 -17.35 2.64
C HIS A 12 3.32 -17.10 1.61
N GLY A 13 3.63 -16.28 0.59
CA GLY A 13 2.67 -15.95 -0.46
C GLY A 13 1.65 -14.90 -0.07
N TRP A 14 1.96 -14.08 0.93
CA TRP A 14 1.10 -12.96 1.34
C TRP A 14 0.74 -12.11 0.13
N ARG A 15 -0.54 -11.86 -0.04
CA ARG A 15 -1.06 -11.18 -1.23
C ARG A 15 -1.23 -9.68 -0.93
N VAL A 16 -0.73 -8.84 -1.83
CA VAL A 16 -0.88 -7.38 -1.69
C VAL A 16 -1.56 -6.83 -2.93
N THR A 17 -2.64 -6.07 -2.72
CA THR A 17 -3.28 -5.28 -3.77
C THR A 17 -2.84 -3.83 -3.61
N CYS A 18 -2.15 -3.31 -4.62
CA CYS A 18 -1.62 -1.95 -4.60
C CYS A 18 -2.42 -1.06 -5.54
N TYR A 19 -2.77 0.12 -5.07
CA TYR A 19 -3.48 1.13 -5.87
C TYR A 19 -2.62 2.39 -5.92
N PHE A 20 -2.32 2.86 -7.14
CA PHE A 20 -1.50 4.04 -7.37
C PHE A 20 -2.31 5.12 -8.05
N ALA A 21 -1.98 6.38 -7.78
CA ALA A 21 -2.61 7.55 -8.40
C ALA A 21 -4.12 7.55 -8.19
N VAL A 22 -4.54 7.32 -6.96
CA VAL A 22 -5.95 7.19 -6.59
C VAL A 22 -6.60 8.55 -6.50
N THR A 23 -7.83 8.66 -7.04
CA THR A 23 -8.68 9.83 -6.92
C THR A 23 -9.96 9.43 -6.17
N HIS A 24 -10.80 10.41 -5.86
CA HIS A 24 -12.06 10.12 -5.16
C HIS A 24 -13.05 9.29 -6.00
N TYR A 25 -12.85 9.17 -7.31
CA TYR A 25 -13.70 8.35 -8.16
C TYR A 25 -13.51 6.85 -7.94
N GLU A 26 -12.37 6.44 -7.40
CA GLU A 26 -12.05 5.02 -7.18
C GLU A 26 -12.33 4.55 -5.76
N VAL A 27 -12.90 5.41 -4.91
CA VAL A 27 -13.13 5.11 -3.49
C VAL A 27 -13.95 3.82 -3.30
N GLU A 28 -15.00 3.65 -4.08
CA GLU A 28 -15.88 2.48 -3.93
C GLU A 28 -15.16 1.17 -4.22
N GLU A 29 -14.32 1.13 -5.26
CA GLU A 29 -13.55 -0.07 -5.59
C GLU A 29 -12.61 -0.44 -4.44
N ILE A 30 -11.91 0.55 -3.89
CA ILE A 30 -10.98 0.33 -2.79
C ILE A 30 -11.73 -0.11 -1.52
N MET A 31 -12.87 0.51 -1.22
CA MET A 31 -13.68 0.13 -0.07
C MET A 31 -14.17 -1.31 -0.20
N GLN A 32 -14.58 -1.72 -1.38
CA GLN A 32 -15.00 -3.09 -1.64
C GLN A 32 -13.84 -4.07 -1.37
N ARG A 33 -12.64 -3.73 -1.83
CA ARG A 33 -11.47 -4.57 -1.60
C ARG A 33 -11.11 -4.66 -0.12
N LEU A 34 -11.25 -3.58 0.62
CA LEU A 34 -11.02 -3.57 2.06
C LEU A 34 -11.99 -4.51 2.78
N ILE A 35 -13.26 -4.49 2.39
CA ILE A 35 -14.27 -5.39 2.94
C ILE A 35 -13.88 -6.85 2.66
N GLU A 36 -13.45 -7.17 1.46
CA GLU A 36 -13.02 -8.51 1.08
C GLU A 36 -11.85 -9.02 1.93
N VAL A 37 -10.97 -8.11 2.36
CA VAL A 37 -9.80 -8.45 3.18
C VAL A 37 -10.15 -8.51 4.67
N GLY A 38 -11.38 -8.16 5.04
CA GLY A 38 -11.86 -8.27 6.42
C GLY A 38 -11.87 -6.99 7.21
N CYS A 39 -11.71 -5.85 6.53
CA CYS A 39 -11.82 -4.55 7.19
C CYS A 39 -13.27 -4.27 7.59
N GLU A 40 -13.50 -3.88 8.84
CA GLU A 40 -14.84 -3.71 9.39
C GLU A 40 -14.93 -2.47 10.29
N SER A 41 -16.18 -2.07 10.57
CA SER A 41 -16.52 -1.09 11.62
C SER A 41 -15.73 0.22 11.52
N ASP A 42 -15.09 0.60 12.62
CA ASP A 42 -14.38 1.88 12.72
C ASP A 42 -13.20 1.98 11.75
N ASN A 43 -12.52 0.86 11.50
CA ASN A 43 -11.40 0.85 10.54
C ASN A 43 -11.90 1.15 9.13
N LEU A 44 -13.06 0.59 8.77
CA LEU A 44 -13.67 0.81 7.46
C LEU A 44 -14.11 2.27 7.32
N GLN A 45 -14.71 2.85 8.37
CA GLN A 45 -15.13 4.25 8.37
C GLN A 45 -13.92 5.18 8.27
N THR A 46 -12.84 4.90 9.01
CA THR A 46 -11.61 5.69 8.96
C THR A 46 -11.01 5.66 7.55
N ALA A 47 -10.98 4.48 6.93
CA ALA A 47 -10.47 4.35 5.56
C ALA A 47 -11.32 5.16 4.57
N TYR A 48 -12.65 5.08 4.70
CA TYR A 48 -13.56 5.84 3.85
C TYR A 48 -13.32 7.36 3.99
N ASP A 49 -13.21 7.84 5.23
CA ASP A 49 -12.97 9.25 5.50
C ASP A 49 -11.64 9.71 4.88
N ASN A 50 -10.60 8.89 5.00
CA ASN A 50 -9.28 9.20 4.40
C ASN A 50 -9.35 9.26 2.88
N LEU A 51 -10.02 8.28 2.27
CA LEU A 51 -10.12 8.19 0.81
C LEU A 51 -10.97 9.31 0.22
N CYS A 52 -11.96 9.79 0.96
CA CYS A 52 -12.81 10.90 0.53
C CYS A 52 -12.19 12.26 0.80
N SER A 53 -11.12 12.32 1.59
CA SER A 53 -10.44 13.56 1.93
C SER A 53 -9.62 14.07 0.74
N ASP A 54 -9.67 15.37 0.50
CA ASP A 54 -8.80 16.01 -0.49
C ASP A 54 -7.35 16.08 0.00
N SER A 55 -7.10 15.70 1.26
CA SER A 55 -5.79 15.76 1.91
C SER A 55 -5.22 14.39 2.23
N LEU A 56 -5.43 13.40 1.36
CA LEU A 56 -4.81 12.09 1.53
C LEU A 56 -3.28 12.27 1.38
N ASN A 57 -2.58 12.34 2.51
CA ASN A 57 -1.16 12.73 2.54
C ASN A 57 -0.22 11.66 2.00
N THR A 58 -0.30 10.44 2.54
CA THR A 58 0.60 9.36 2.13
C THR A 58 -0.14 8.21 1.46
N GLY A 59 -1.33 7.92 1.91
CA GLY A 59 -2.12 6.81 1.43
C GLY A 59 -2.74 6.07 2.59
N LEU A 60 -2.87 4.77 2.42
CA LEU A 60 -3.40 3.93 3.47
C LEU A 60 -2.88 2.50 3.31
N CYS A 61 -2.78 1.78 4.42
CA CYS A 61 -2.44 0.37 4.42
C CYS A 61 -3.34 -0.37 5.40
N TYR A 62 -3.95 -1.45 4.95
CA TYR A 62 -4.72 -2.34 5.81
C TYR A 62 -4.29 -3.78 5.54
N SER A 63 -4.19 -4.58 6.61
CA SER A 63 -3.82 -6.00 6.50
C SER A 63 -4.79 -6.86 7.30
N GLY A 64 -5.20 -7.98 6.73
CA GLY A 64 -6.06 -8.95 7.38
C GLY A 64 -6.17 -10.21 6.53
N ASN A 65 -6.38 -11.34 7.18
CA ASN A 65 -6.61 -12.63 6.51
C ASN A 65 -5.50 -13.04 5.53
N GLY A 66 -4.25 -12.68 5.81
CA GLY A 66 -3.11 -13.02 4.96
C GLY A 66 -2.99 -12.16 3.70
N GLU A 67 -3.66 -11.02 3.68
CA GLU A 67 -3.66 -10.09 2.55
C GLU A 67 -3.50 -8.65 3.03
N SER A 68 -2.96 -7.80 2.17
CA SER A 68 -2.87 -6.37 2.43
C SER A 68 -3.44 -5.57 1.27
N VAL A 69 -3.99 -4.41 1.60
CA VAL A 69 -4.40 -3.39 0.64
C VAL A 69 -3.52 -2.16 0.88
N LEU A 70 -2.83 -1.72 -0.16
CA LEU A 70 -1.89 -0.62 -0.10
C LEU A 70 -2.34 0.46 -1.09
N VAL A 71 -2.61 1.65 -0.59
CA VAL A 71 -3.01 2.79 -1.41
C VAL A 71 -1.92 3.86 -1.31
N ILE A 72 -1.38 4.25 -2.45
CA ILE A 72 -0.40 5.34 -2.51
C ILE A 72 -1.10 6.54 -3.15
N SER A 73 -1.13 7.64 -2.42
CA SER A 73 -1.80 8.85 -2.86
C SER A 73 -1.09 9.50 -4.04
N CYS A 74 -1.82 10.32 -4.78
CA CYS A 74 -1.23 11.18 -5.79
C CYS A 74 -0.24 12.15 -5.12
N ALA A 75 0.96 12.24 -5.66
CA ALA A 75 2.00 13.09 -5.13
C ALA A 75 2.35 14.18 -6.12
N SER A 76 2.80 15.32 -5.62
CA SER A 76 3.17 16.46 -6.46
C SER A 76 4.58 16.33 -7.06
N SER A 77 5.38 15.38 -6.56
CA SER A 77 6.74 15.17 -7.05
C SER A 77 7.17 13.72 -6.86
N PRO A 78 8.19 13.26 -7.62
CA PRO A 78 8.78 11.94 -7.41
C PRO A 78 9.28 11.75 -5.98
N ALA A 79 9.86 12.77 -5.37
CA ALA A 79 10.36 12.69 -3.99
C ALA A 79 9.21 12.46 -3.01
N GLN A 80 8.09 13.14 -3.19
CA GLN A 80 6.92 12.93 -2.34
C GLN A 80 6.32 11.55 -2.55
N PHE A 81 6.29 11.07 -3.79
CA PHE A 81 5.83 9.71 -4.06
C PHE A 81 6.69 8.69 -3.32
N LEU A 82 8.01 8.82 -3.38
CA LEU A 82 8.92 7.92 -2.68
C LEU A 82 8.68 7.96 -1.17
N ASN A 83 8.47 9.15 -0.61
CA ASN A 83 8.15 9.30 0.81
C ASN A 83 6.88 8.52 1.17
N SER A 84 5.81 8.68 0.40
CA SER A 84 4.54 8.00 0.63
C SER A 84 4.70 6.49 0.49
N LEU A 85 5.42 6.03 -0.52
CA LEU A 85 5.66 4.61 -0.76
C LEU A 85 6.39 3.97 0.42
N VAL A 86 7.48 4.57 0.88
CA VAL A 86 8.27 4.05 2.00
C VAL A 86 7.41 4.04 3.27
N HIS A 87 6.65 5.09 3.51
CA HIS A 87 5.77 5.20 4.67
C HIS A 87 4.77 4.04 4.71
N GLU A 88 4.07 3.78 3.61
CA GLU A 88 3.05 2.73 3.56
C GLU A 88 3.68 1.33 3.55
N LEU A 89 4.83 1.16 2.90
CA LEU A 89 5.56 -0.12 2.94
C LEU A 89 6.01 -0.48 4.35
N HIS A 90 6.41 0.52 5.14
CA HIS A 90 6.82 0.27 6.53
C HIS A 90 5.62 -0.24 7.35
N HIS A 91 4.46 0.40 7.22
CA HIS A 91 3.25 -0.06 7.89
C HIS A 91 2.91 -1.50 7.48
N MET A 92 2.94 -1.78 6.18
CA MET A 92 2.61 -3.10 5.67
C MET A 92 3.56 -4.17 6.20
N ALA A 93 4.86 -3.92 6.12
CA ALA A 93 5.86 -4.89 6.60
C ALA A 93 5.69 -5.16 8.11
N SER A 94 5.37 -4.12 8.89
CA SER A 94 5.10 -4.26 10.32
C SER A 94 3.84 -5.10 10.58
N HIS A 95 2.77 -4.88 9.81
CA HIS A 95 1.54 -5.66 9.93
C HIS A 95 1.81 -7.15 9.65
N ILE A 96 2.54 -7.43 8.58
CA ILE A 96 2.85 -8.80 8.18
C ILE A 96 3.73 -9.47 9.22
N ALA A 97 4.77 -8.80 9.69
CA ALA A 97 5.65 -9.33 10.72
C ALA A 97 4.88 -9.66 11.99
N SER A 98 3.97 -8.78 12.41
CA SER A 98 3.12 -9.01 13.57
C SER A 98 2.25 -10.24 13.37
N ALA A 99 1.62 -10.37 12.21
CA ALA A 99 0.73 -11.50 11.91
C ALA A 99 1.48 -12.83 11.86
N LEU A 100 2.72 -12.83 11.38
CA LEU A 100 3.53 -14.05 11.26
C LEU A 100 4.39 -14.35 12.49
N GLY A 101 4.32 -13.49 13.51
CA GLY A 101 5.10 -13.67 14.73
C GLY A 101 6.58 -13.33 14.59
N TYR A 102 6.95 -12.52 13.61
CA TYR A 102 8.33 -12.09 13.42
C TYR A 102 8.67 -10.89 14.34
N ASP A 103 9.95 -10.78 14.69
CA ASP A 103 10.44 -9.65 15.48
C ASP A 103 10.35 -8.36 14.64
N GLN A 104 9.67 -7.35 15.17
CA GLN A 104 9.50 -6.05 14.50
C GLN A 104 10.82 -5.31 14.26
N LYS A 105 11.86 -5.68 15.02
CA LYS A 105 13.20 -5.09 14.88
C LYS A 105 14.17 -6.01 14.14
N GLY A 106 13.68 -7.14 13.62
CA GLY A 106 14.49 -8.14 12.98
C GLY A 106 14.67 -7.94 11.47
N GLU A 107 15.48 -8.78 10.89
CA GLU A 107 15.78 -8.76 9.47
C GLU A 107 14.58 -9.13 8.60
N ASP A 108 13.67 -9.96 9.10
CA ASP A 108 12.50 -10.40 8.34
C ASP A 108 11.66 -9.21 7.86
N VAL A 109 11.45 -8.23 8.73
CA VAL A 109 10.70 -7.01 8.38
C VAL A 109 11.39 -6.29 7.22
N CYS A 110 12.70 -6.18 7.27
CA CYS A 110 13.49 -5.51 6.24
C CYS A 110 13.39 -6.24 4.90
N TYR A 111 13.49 -7.56 4.93
CA TYR A 111 13.40 -8.37 3.70
C TYR A 111 12.00 -8.31 3.10
N ILE A 112 10.95 -8.29 3.92
CA ILE A 112 9.57 -8.16 3.44
C ILE A 112 9.38 -6.82 2.74
N ALA A 113 9.82 -5.74 3.36
CA ALA A 113 9.71 -4.41 2.78
C ALA A 113 10.50 -4.30 1.46
N GLY A 114 11.71 -4.86 1.44
CA GLY A 114 12.56 -4.86 0.25
C GLY A 114 11.94 -5.64 -0.90
N GLU A 115 11.42 -6.84 -0.62
CA GLU A 115 10.75 -7.65 -1.63
C GLU A 115 9.52 -6.93 -2.21
N ALA A 116 8.72 -6.32 -1.35
CA ALA A 116 7.56 -5.57 -1.79
C ALA A 116 7.96 -4.42 -2.72
N ALA A 117 8.97 -3.64 -2.35
CA ALA A 117 9.46 -2.55 -3.18
C ALA A 117 9.96 -3.05 -4.54
N GLU A 118 10.71 -4.15 -4.55
CA GLU A 118 11.22 -4.76 -5.77
C GLU A 118 10.07 -5.19 -6.69
N ASN A 119 9.07 -5.87 -6.12
CA ASN A 119 7.92 -6.33 -6.89
C ASN A 119 7.04 -5.17 -7.39
N MET A 120 6.99 -4.06 -6.68
CA MET A 120 6.23 -2.88 -7.07
C MET A 120 6.94 -2.02 -8.11
N TYR A 121 8.23 -2.20 -8.29
CA TYR A 121 9.08 -1.34 -9.13
C TYR A 121 8.53 -1.14 -10.55
N PRO A 122 8.01 -2.16 -11.27
CA PRO A 122 7.52 -1.93 -12.63
C PRO A 122 6.43 -0.86 -12.75
N VAL A 123 5.61 -0.71 -11.71
CA VAL A 123 4.58 0.34 -11.67
C VAL A 123 5.11 1.58 -10.97
N ALA A 124 5.72 1.40 -9.80
CA ALA A 124 6.22 2.52 -8.98
C ALA A 124 7.24 3.38 -9.73
N SER A 125 8.06 2.77 -10.59
CA SER A 125 9.09 3.50 -11.35
C SER A 125 8.50 4.62 -12.21
N LYS A 126 7.25 4.49 -12.64
CA LYS A 126 6.56 5.52 -13.44
C LYS A 126 6.39 6.82 -12.65
N PHE A 127 6.34 6.73 -11.32
CA PHE A 127 6.13 7.86 -10.44
C PHE A 127 7.42 8.41 -9.84
N LEU A 128 8.54 7.71 -10.06
CA LEU A 128 9.86 8.08 -9.54
C LEU A 128 10.67 8.93 -10.52
N CYS A 129 10.09 9.26 -11.67
CA CYS A 129 10.73 10.04 -12.71
C CYS A 129 9.81 11.18 -13.14
N GLU A 130 10.31 12.43 -13.13
CA GLU A 130 9.50 13.60 -13.53
C GLU A 130 8.92 13.45 -14.93
N HIS A 131 9.76 12.99 -15.87
CA HIS A 131 9.32 12.80 -17.26
C HIS A 131 8.23 11.74 -17.38
N CYS A 132 8.46 10.57 -16.79
CA CYS A 132 7.50 9.45 -16.85
C CYS A 132 6.19 9.79 -16.14
N ARG A 133 6.26 10.54 -15.04
CA ARG A 133 5.09 10.91 -14.26
C ARG A 133 4.14 11.83 -15.04
N LYS A 134 4.68 12.65 -15.94
CA LYS A 134 3.89 13.61 -16.73
C LYS A 134 3.33 12.98 -18.03
N HIS A 135 3.78 11.83 -18.37
CA HIS A 135 3.40 11.10 -19.58
C HIS A 135 2.92 9.69 -19.24
#